data_108a39f864796ef6687d4e880ca91403
#
_entry.id   108a39f864796ef6687d4e880ca91403
#
_cell.length_a   1.000
_cell.length_b   1.000
_cell.length_c   1.000
_cell.angle_alpha   90.00
_cell.angle_beta   90.00
_cell.angle_gamma   90.00
#
_symmetry.space_group_name_H-M   'P 1'
#
loop_
_entity.id
_entity.type
_entity.pdbx_description
1 polymer ?
#
loop_
_entity_poly.entity_id
_entity_poly.type
_entity_poly.pdbx_seq_one_letter_code
_entity_poly.pdbx_strand_id
1 'polypeptide(L)'
;MRTDEFYASKGAGQIHVCRWMPDKPPVAVLQIIHGIAEYVERYDELARYMNDLGYAVVAEDHMGHGKSINGEGIQGYFHGGWFTAVADSYELLQKTRAEFPDLPYVLLGHSMGSFMTRTILCTYPDSGISAAVICGTGWQPRALLATGIAIADAVCKAKGESTPSDRLQNLVFSNYNKRVKNPQTPFDWVCSDPKVVSDYVADPLCGFTASCGLLREMLKGIAYIENPQNLAAMKKDLPVFFIAGGDDPVGSYGKGVRQATQAFQEANMADVTCKIYPMGRHEILNEPNKLEIYNDIAAWLKQKLPK
;
A
#
# COMPACT_ATOMS: atom_id res chain seq x y z
N MET A 1 -7.10 17.59 -13.94
CA MET A 1 -8.36 17.82 -13.14
C MET A 1 -8.58 16.63 -12.23
N ARG A 2 -9.01 16.85 -10.95
CA ARG A 2 -9.40 15.78 -10.02
C ARG A 2 -10.92 15.58 -10.04
N THR A 3 -11.38 14.33 -10.04
CA THR A 3 -12.78 13.93 -9.89
C THR A 3 -12.90 12.82 -8.85
N ASP A 4 -14.05 12.73 -8.22
CA ASP A 4 -14.39 11.71 -7.22
C ASP A 4 -15.56 10.88 -7.74
N GLU A 5 -15.51 9.57 -7.57
CA GLU A 5 -16.57 8.63 -7.95
C GLU A 5 -16.69 7.50 -6.92
N PHE A 6 -17.73 6.67 -7.05
CA PHE A 6 -17.96 5.52 -6.18
C PHE A 6 -18.36 4.30 -7.00
N TYR A 7 -17.95 3.12 -6.54
CA TYR A 7 -18.47 1.85 -7.03
C TYR A 7 -18.79 0.89 -5.87
N ALA A 8 -19.62 -0.11 -6.14
CA ALA A 8 -20.00 -1.09 -5.13
C ALA A 8 -18.81 -1.97 -4.74
N SER A 9 -18.52 -2.10 -3.45
CA SER A 9 -17.50 -3.02 -2.93
C SER A 9 -17.92 -4.49 -3.14
N LYS A 10 -16.93 -5.38 -3.29
CA LYS A 10 -17.13 -6.84 -3.24
C LYS A 10 -17.54 -7.34 -1.85
N GLY A 11 -17.24 -6.57 -0.82
CA GLY A 11 -17.64 -6.85 0.56
C GLY A 11 -18.93 -6.16 0.94
N ALA A 12 -18.87 -4.91 1.38
CA ALA A 12 -20.03 -4.13 1.79
C ALA A 12 -19.82 -2.64 1.53
N GLY A 13 -20.91 -1.93 1.19
CA GLY A 13 -20.89 -0.50 0.96
C GLY A 13 -20.32 -0.11 -0.40
N GLN A 14 -19.76 1.08 -0.45
CA GLN A 14 -19.20 1.67 -1.67
C GLN A 14 -17.74 2.05 -1.46
N ILE A 15 -16.95 1.87 -2.50
CA ILE A 15 -15.55 2.27 -2.60
C ILE A 15 -15.48 3.64 -3.26
N HIS A 16 -14.91 4.61 -2.56
CA HIS A 16 -14.59 5.93 -3.08
C HIS A 16 -13.32 5.87 -3.92
N VAL A 17 -13.33 6.56 -5.05
CA VAL A 17 -12.20 6.65 -5.98
C VAL A 17 -11.90 8.11 -6.27
N CYS A 18 -10.64 8.49 -6.18
CA CYS A 18 -10.11 9.73 -6.75
C CYS A 18 -9.45 9.45 -8.10
N ARG A 19 -9.73 10.31 -9.06
CA ARG A 19 -9.07 10.30 -10.36
C ARG A 19 -8.41 11.65 -10.60
N TRP A 20 -7.16 11.66 -11.00
CA TRP A 20 -6.41 12.83 -11.45
C TRP A 20 -6.06 12.63 -12.92
N MET A 21 -6.67 13.44 -13.76
CA MET A 21 -6.47 13.35 -15.21
C MET A 21 -5.53 14.47 -15.67
N PRO A 22 -4.52 14.15 -16.52
CA PRO A 22 -3.68 15.15 -17.14
C PRO A 22 -4.47 15.98 -18.16
N ASP A 23 -3.97 17.17 -18.51
CA ASP A 23 -4.63 18.05 -19.49
C ASP A 23 -4.54 17.52 -20.93
N LYS A 24 -3.57 16.66 -21.20
CA LYS A 24 -3.35 16.00 -22.49
C LYS A 24 -3.76 14.53 -22.42
N PRO A 25 -3.98 13.84 -23.55
CA PRO A 25 -4.19 12.40 -23.56
C PRO A 25 -3.11 11.68 -22.75
N PRO A 26 -3.49 10.79 -21.81
CA PRO A 26 -2.52 10.15 -20.94
C PRO A 26 -1.59 9.20 -21.70
N VAL A 27 -0.35 9.07 -21.22
CA VAL A 27 0.66 8.16 -21.77
C VAL A 27 0.72 6.82 -21.02
N ALA A 28 0.20 6.77 -19.81
CA ALA A 28 0.09 5.58 -18.98
C ALA A 28 -0.92 5.81 -17.83
N VAL A 29 -1.34 4.76 -17.18
CA VAL A 29 -2.15 4.81 -15.95
C VAL A 29 -1.29 4.43 -14.75
N LEU A 30 -1.40 5.19 -13.66
CA LEU A 30 -0.84 4.87 -12.35
C LEU A 30 -1.98 4.68 -11.35
N GLN A 31 -2.14 3.45 -10.83
CA GLN A 31 -3.03 3.20 -9.70
C GLN A 31 -2.23 3.20 -8.40
N ILE A 32 -2.68 4.03 -7.43
CA ILE A 32 -2.10 4.10 -6.10
C ILE A 32 -2.97 3.30 -5.14
N ILE A 33 -2.33 2.46 -4.31
CA ILE A 33 -2.95 1.60 -3.29
C ILE A 33 -2.37 2.03 -1.95
N HIS A 34 -3.17 2.73 -1.13
CA HIS A 34 -2.72 3.39 0.10
C HIS A 34 -2.49 2.42 1.27
N GLY A 35 -1.91 2.91 2.37
CA GLY A 35 -1.61 2.14 3.57
C GLY A 35 -2.78 2.00 4.56
N ILE A 36 -2.51 1.34 5.69
CA ILE A 36 -3.47 1.24 6.80
C ILE A 36 -3.60 2.58 7.52
N ALA A 37 -4.82 2.91 7.97
CA ALA A 37 -5.12 4.11 8.75
C ALA A 37 -4.65 5.41 8.08
N GLU A 38 -4.84 5.48 6.77
CA GLU A 38 -4.67 6.65 5.92
C GLU A 38 -5.71 6.60 4.78
N TYR A 39 -5.66 7.54 3.82
CA TYR A 39 -6.62 7.62 2.73
C TYR A 39 -6.04 8.27 1.48
N VAL A 40 -6.76 8.16 0.37
CA VAL A 40 -6.29 8.46 -0.98
C VAL A 40 -5.87 9.92 -1.19
N GLU A 41 -6.53 10.90 -0.55
CA GLU A 41 -6.24 12.32 -0.80
C GLU A 41 -4.84 12.74 -0.31
N ARG A 42 -4.21 11.96 0.55
CA ARG A 42 -2.81 12.18 0.99
C ARG A 42 -1.78 12.00 -0.13
N TYR A 43 -2.19 11.41 -1.25
CA TYR A 43 -1.37 11.22 -2.44
C TYR A 43 -1.56 12.30 -3.51
N ASP A 44 -2.33 13.38 -3.23
CA ASP A 44 -2.65 14.44 -4.21
C ASP A 44 -1.39 15.07 -4.83
N GLU A 45 -0.34 15.30 -4.03
CA GLU A 45 0.91 15.89 -4.52
C GLU A 45 1.65 14.96 -5.49
N LEU A 46 1.78 13.67 -5.15
CA LEU A 46 2.36 12.67 -6.05
C LEU A 46 1.51 12.53 -7.32
N ALA A 47 0.19 12.49 -7.18
CA ALA A 47 -0.72 12.34 -8.30
C ALA A 47 -0.60 13.52 -9.29
N ARG A 48 -0.54 14.76 -8.79
CA ARG A 48 -0.31 15.95 -9.62
C ARG A 48 1.05 15.93 -10.30
N TYR A 49 2.11 15.58 -9.56
CA TYR A 49 3.44 15.42 -10.14
C TYR A 49 3.44 14.41 -11.31
N MET A 50 2.76 13.26 -11.14
CA MET A 50 2.66 12.26 -12.19
C MET A 50 1.76 12.71 -13.35
N ASN A 51 0.70 13.52 -13.08
CA ASN A 51 -0.11 14.14 -14.14
C ASN A 51 0.71 15.08 -15.03
N ASP A 52 1.61 15.88 -14.44
CA ASP A 52 2.50 16.78 -15.20
C ASP A 52 3.42 15.99 -16.15
N LEU A 53 3.69 14.73 -15.82
CA LEU A 53 4.42 13.79 -16.67
C LEU A 53 3.52 13.00 -17.65
N GLY A 54 2.21 13.28 -17.65
CA GLY A 54 1.24 12.68 -18.56
C GLY A 54 0.58 11.39 -18.07
N TYR A 55 0.73 11.01 -16.82
CA TYR A 55 0.04 9.83 -16.28
C TYR A 55 -1.40 10.18 -15.88
N ALA A 56 -2.36 9.36 -16.26
CA ALA A 56 -3.64 9.31 -15.56
C ALA A 56 -3.43 8.61 -14.22
N VAL A 57 -3.80 9.26 -13.10
CA VAL A 57 -3.66 8.66 -11.77
C VAL A 57 -5.03 8.31 -11.22
N VAL A 58 -5.18 7.10 -10.68
CA VAL A 58 -6.39 6.63 -10.00
C VAL A 58 -6.01 6.04 -8.65
N ALA A 59 -6.86 6.22 -7.67
CA ALA A 59 -6.66 5.61 -6.36
C ALA A 59 -8.01 5.47 -5.65
N GLU A 60 -8.15 4.44 -4.82
CA GLU A 60 -9.36 4.20 -4.03
C GLU A 60 -9.07 4.31 -2.54
N ASP A 61 -10.06 4.79 -1.78
CA ASP A 61 -10.10 4.52 -0.35
C ASP A 61 -10.50 3.07 -0.13
N HIS A 62 -9.65 2.28 0.53
CA HIS A 62 -10.01 0.92 0.88
C HIS A 62 -11.24 0.88 1.78
N MET A 63 -11.99 -0.21 1.73
CA MET A 63 -13.11 -0.44 2.65
C MET A 63 -12.71 -0.11 4.09
N GLY A 64 -13.52 0.66 4.79
CA GLY A 64 -13.24 1.10 6.15
C GLY A 64 -12.19 2.23 6.28
N HIS A 65 -11.78 2.85 5.17
CA HIS A 65 -10.83 3.97 5.13
C HIS A 65 -11.44 5.16 4.37
N GLY A 66 -10.96 6.37 4.68
CA GLY A 66 -11.34 7.59 3.98
C GLY A 66 -12.84 7.74 3.80
N LYS A 67 -13.29 8.04 2.58
CA LYS A 67 -14.71 8.16 2.24
C LYS A 67 -15.41 6.82 2.00
N SER A 68 -14.69 5.69 2.01
CA SER A 68 -15.25 4.33 1.99
C SER A 68 -15.70 3.84 3.36
N ILE A 69 -15.73 4.72 4.39
CA ILE A 69 -16.37 4.50 5.70
C ILE A 69 -17.87 4.81 5.63
N ASN A 70 -18.41 5.17 4.47
CA ASN A 70 -19.79 5.62 4.29
C ASN A 70 -20.84 4.57 4.69
N GLY A 71 -22.00 5.06 5.16
CA GLY A 71 -23.14 4.22 5.52
C GLY A 71 -22.88 3.37 6.76
N GLU A 72 -23.02 2.05 6.63
CA GLU A 72 -22.74 1.08 7.70
C GLU A 72 -21.23 0.74 7.80
N GLY A 73 -20.36 1.46 7.08
CA GLY A 73 -18.93 1.25 7.06
C GLY A 73 -18.30 1.45 8.44
N ILE A 74 -17.59 0.45 8.92
CA ILE A 74 -16.85 0.53 10.18
C ILE A 74 -15.43 0.95 9.85
N GLN A 75 -14.96 2.04 10.46
CA GLN A 75 -13.58 2.49 10.29
C GLN A 75 -12.59 1.40 10.69
N GLY A 76 -11.63 1.14 9.81
CA GLY A 76 -10.58 0.15 10.05
C GLY A 76 -11.06 -1.30 10.05
N TYR A 77 -12.08 -1.64 9.25
CA TYR A 77 -12.55 -3.02 9.10
C TYR A 77 -12.76 -3.40 7.61
N PHE A 78 -12.29 -4.56 7.22
CA PHE A 78 -12.52 -5.15 5.90
C PHE A 78 -13.67 -6.17 5.95
N HIS A 79 -14.85 -5.77 5.47
CA HIS A 79 -15.94 -6.73 5.26
C HIS A 79 -15.53 -7.77 4.21
N GLY A 80 -15.58 -9.06 4.57
CA GLY A 80 -15.15 -10.14 3.68
C GLY A 80 -13.64 -10.41 3.70
N GLY A 81 -12.86 -9.63 4.46
CA GLY A 81 -11.44 -9.88 4.73
C GLY A 81 -10.48 -9.41 3.63
N TRP A 82 -9.23 -9.89 3.71
CA TRP A 82 -8.11 -9.43 2.88
C TRP A 82 -8.35 -9.54 1.38
N PHE A 83 -8.75 -10.72 0.92
CA PHE A 83 -8.93 -10.97 -0.51
C PHE A 83 -10.10 -10.21 -1.11
N THR A 84 -11.10 -9.86 -0.30
CA THR A 84 -12.20 -8.99 -0.72
C THR A 84 -11.71 -7.56 -0.96
N ALA A 85 -10.95 -7.00 -0.03
CA ALA A 85 -10.33 -5.68 -0.22
C ALA A 85 -9.36 -5.64 -1.42
N VAL A 86 -8.57 -6.70 -1.61
CA VAL A 86 -7.70 -6.85 -2.79
C VAL A 86 -8.52 -6.94 -4.08
N ALA A 87 -9.68 -7.62 -4.06
CA ALA A 87 -10.56 -7.72 -5.22
C ALA A 87 -11.22 -6.39 -5.58
N ASP A 88 -11.50 -5.50 -4.60
CA ASP A 88 -11.95 -4.14 -4.86
C ASP A 88 -10.87 -3.35 -5.62
N SER A 89 -9.61 -3.35 -5.13
CA SER A 89 -8.50 -2.72 -5.84
C SER A 89 -8.28 -3.29 -7.24
N TYR A 90 -8.46 -4.59 -7.41
CA TYR A 90 -8.36 -5.24 -8.72
C TYR A 90 -9.53 -4.87 -9.64
N GLU A 91 -10.74 -4.65 -9.11
CA GLU A 91 -11.87 -4.16 -9.89
C GLU A 91 -11.63 -2.75 -10.43
N LEU A 92 -11.06 -1.85 -9.62
CA LEU A 92 -10.64 -0.53 -10.10
C LEU A 92 -9.65 -0.64 -11.25
N LEU A 93 -8.66 -1.54 -11.14
CA LEU A 93 -7.71 -1.84 -12.22
C LEU A 93 -8.46 -2.27 -13.49
N GLN A 94 -9.37 -3.24 -13.38
CA GLN A 94 -10.10 -3.75 -14.54
C GLN A 94 -10.96 -2.67 -15.21
N LYS A 95 -11.68 -1.87 -14.43
CA LYS A 95 -12.51 -0.77 -14.91
C LYS A 95 -11.66 0.29 -15.64
N THR A 96 -10.58 0.72 -15.00
CA THR A 96 -9.70 1.75 -15.60
C THR A 96 -8.98 1.23 -16.84
N ARG A 97 -8.58 -0.05 -16.87
CA ARG A 97 -8.01 -0.64 -18.09
C ARG A 97 -9.00 -0.75 -19.25
N ALA A 98 -10.28 -0.96 -18.94
CA ALA A 98 -11.31 -0.96 -19.99
C ALA A 98 -11.51 0.43 -20.61
N GLU A 99 -11.26 1.51 -19.86
CA GLU A 99 -11.27 2.89 -20.35
C GLU A 99 -9.99 3.23 -21.16
N PHE A 100 -8.85 2.64 -20.78
CA PHE A 100 -7.54 2.88 -21.39
C PHE A 100 -6.86 1.57 -21.81
N PRO A 101 -7.44 0.82 -22.78
CA PRO A 101 -7.01 -0.55 -23.09
C PRO A 101 -5.57 -0.65 -23.63
N ASP A 102 -5.11 0.40 -24.32
CA ASP A 102 -3.82 0.44 -25.00
C ASP A 102 -2.71 1.06 -24.14
N LEU A 103 -3.06 1.65 -22.99
CA LEU A 103 -2.06 2.31 -22.16
C LEU A 103 -1.37 1.34 -21.19
N PRO A 104 -0.06 1.51 -20.95
CA PRO A 104 0.63 0.82 -19.87
C PRO A 104 -0.04 1.10 -18.52
N TYR A 105 -0.19 0.06 -17.70
CA TYR A 105 -0.81 0.15 -16.37
C TYR A 105 0.20 -0.14 -15.26
N VAL A 106 0.35 0.80 -14.34
CA VAL A 106 1.30 0.73 -13.25
C VAL A 106 0.56 0.66 -11.91
N LEU A 107 1.00 -0.23 -11.01
CA LEU A 107 0.58 -0.21 -9.61
C LEU A 107 1.67 0.43 -8.75
N LEU A 108 1.26 1.31 -7.83
CA LEU A 108 2.10 1.79 -6.72
C LEU A 108 1.37 1.50 -5.41
N GLY A 109 1.92 0.59 -4.61
CA GLY A 109 1.36 0.30 -3.29
C GLY A 109 2.27 0.77 -2.17
N HIS A 110 1.69 1.45 -1.16
CA HIS A 110 2.42 1.93 0.01
C HIS A 110 1.98 1.17 1.27
N SER A 111 2.92 0.74 2.11
CA SER A 111 2.64 0.11 3.40
C SER A 111 1.72 -1.11 3.26
N MET A 112 0.55 -1.15 3.90
CA MET A 112 -0.48 -2.18 3.69
C MET A 112 -0.83 -2.30 2.20
N GLY A 113 -0.93 -1.20 1.46
CA GLY A 113 -1.14 -1.21 0.02
C GLY A 113 -0.01 -1.88 -0.77
N SER A 114 1.23 -1.88 -0.25
CA SER A 114 2.33 -2.65 -0.82
C SER A 114 2.13 -4.16 -0.68
N PHE A 115 1.53 -4.60 0.43
CA PHE A 115 1.15 -6.01 0.62
C PHE A 115 -0.04 -6.38 -0.28
N MET A 116 -1.03 -5.49 -0.44
CA MET A 116 -2.14 -5.67 -1.37
C MET A 116 -1.64 -5.75 -2.82
N THR A 117 -0.75 -4.86 -3.23
CA THR A 117 -0.12 -4.91 -4.57
C THR A 117 0.59 -6.24 -4.79
N ARG A 118 1.43 -6.70 -3.85
CA ARG A 118 2.08 -8.02 -3.93
C ARG A 118 1.06 -9.16 -3.99
N THR A 119 -0.07 -9.04 -3.27
CA THR A 119 -1.18 -10.02 -3.37
C THR A 119 -1.79 -10.02 -4.77
N ILE A 120 -2.03 -8.84 -5.38
CA ILE A 120 -2.52 -8.73 -6.76
C ILE A 120 -1.56 -9.42 -7.74
N LEU A 121 -0.24 -9.16 -7.61
CA LEU A 121 0.77 -9.78 -8.49
C LEU A 121 0.80 -11.31 -8.38
N CYS A 122 0.59 -11.87 -7.18
CA CYS A 122 0.53 -13.30 -6.96
C CYS A 122 -0.79 -13.95 -7.44
N THR A 123 -1.92 -13.21 -7.30
CA THR A 123 -3.26 -13.77 -7.53
C THR A 123 -3.71 -13.60 -8.98
N TYR A 124 -3.29 -12.50 -9.63
CA TYR A 124 -3.72 -12.11 -10.96
C TYR A 124 -2.52 -11.88 -11.90
N PRO A 125 -1.71 -12.90 -12.22
CA PRO A 125 -0.51 -12.76 -13.04
C PRO A 125 -0.79 -12.22 -14.45
N ASP A 126 -1.97 -12.51 -14.99
CA ASP A 126 -2.41 -12.09 -16.32
C ASP A 126 -3.21 -10.77 -16.31
N SER A 127 -3.12 -9.99 -15.23
CA SER A 127 -3.84 -8.71 -15.04
C SER A 127 -3.51 -7.64 -16.08
N GLY A 128 -2.40 -7.80 -16.83
CA GLY A 128 -1.92 -6.82 -17.82
C GLY A 128 -1.23 -5.61 -17.17
N ILE A 129 -0.78 -5.72 -15.92
CA ILE A 129 0.11 -4.75 -15.28
C ILE A 129 1.42 -4.71 -16.03
N SER A 130 1.91 -3.50 -16.31
CA SER A 130 3.14 -3.23 -17.06
C SER A 130 4.34 -3.00 -16.15
N ALA A 131 4.13 -2.51 -14.93
CA ALA A 131 5.16 -2.32 -13.91
C ALA A 131 4.53 -2.18 -12.52
N ALA A 132 5.30 -2.46 -11.45
CA ALA A 132 4.84 -2.26 -10.09
C ALA A 132 5.91 -1.55 -9.23
N VAL A 133 5.48 -0.58 -8.41
CA VAL A 133 6.28 0.09 -7.39
C VAL A 133 5.80 -0.35 -6.01
N ILE A 134 6.68 -0.97 -5.24
CA ILE A 134 6.41 -1.52 -3.91
C ILE A 134 7.08 -0.60 -2.88
N CYS A 135 6.31 0.28 -2.25
CA CYS A 135 6.78 1.31 -1.35
C CYS A 135 6.53 0.96 0.12
N GLY A 136 7.54 1.08 0.98
CA GLY A 136 7.39 0.90 2.43
C GLY A 136 6.94 -0.51 2.84
N THR A 137 7.36 -1.53 2.10
CA THR A 137 7.01 -2.94 2.36
C THR A 137 7.93 -3.58 3.40
N GLY A 138 7.55 -4.76 3.88
CA GLY A 138 8.33 -5.56 4.82
C GLY A 138 8.36 -7.05 4.49
N TRP A 139 9.07 -7.79 5.34
CA TRP A 139 9.14 -9.25 5.36
C TRP A 139 9.18 -9.74 6.81
N GLN A 140 8.39 -10.74 7.16
CA GLN A 140 8.25 -11.21 8.53
C GLN A 140 8.57 -12.70 8.65
N PRO A 141 9.22 -13.15 9.73
CA PRO A 141 9.43 -14.57 9.97
C PRO A 141 8.10 -15.33 10.07
N ARG A 142 7.98 -16.46 9.38
CA ARG A 142 6.75 -17.29 9.36
C ARG A 142 6.21 -17.64 10.75
N ALA A 143 7.11 -17.96 11.69
CA ALA A 143 6.71 -18.28 13.07
C ALA A 143 6.07 -17.07 13.78
N LEU A 144 6.60 -15.86 13.51
CA LEU A 144 6.04 -14.62 14.07
C LEU A 144 4.65 -14.33 13.48
N LEU A 145 4.47 -14.50 12.17
CA LEU A 145 3.16 -14.36 11.51
C LEU A 145 2.15 -15.37 12.06
N ALA A 146 2.52 -16.64 12.17
CA ALA A 146 1.63 -17.68 12.68
C ALA A 146 1.18 -17.38 14.13
N THR A 147 2.10 -16.93 14.98
CA THR A 147 1.79 -16.53 16.37
C THR A 147 0.88 -15.29 16.38
N GLY A 148 1.20 -14.27 15.58
CA GLY A 148 0.39 -13.06 15.47
C GLY A 148 -1.03 -13.35 14.99
N ILE A 149 -1.20 -14.20 13.97
CA ILE A 149 -2.52 -14.63 13.46
C ILE A 149 -3.30 -15.36 14.56
N ALA A 150 -2.68 -16.30 15.28
CA ALA A 150 -3.35 -17.05 16.35
C ALA A 150 -3.83 -16.13 17.50
N ILE A 151 -3.01 -15.13 17.88
CA ILE A 151 -3.40 -14.12 18.89
C ILE A 151 -4.56 -13.29 18.36
N ALA A 152 -4.48 -12.81 17.10
CA ALA A 152 -5.53 -12.01 16.50
C ALA A 152 -6.85 -12.79 16.35
N ASP A 153 -6.80 -14.07 15.95
CA ASP A 153 -7.96 -14.96 15.91
C ASP A 153 -8.64 -15.10 17.28
N ALA A 154 -7.86 -15.27 18.35
CA ALA A 154 -8.38 -15.34 19.71
C ALA A 154 -9.08 -14.02 20.13
N VAL A 155 -8.50 -12.87 19.79
CA VAL A 155 -9.09 -11.56 20.07
C VAL A 155 -10.37 -11.33 19.26
N CYS A 156 -10.38 -11.70 17.98
CA CYS A 156 -11.56 -11.61 17.12
C CYS A 156 -12.72 -12.48 17.65
N LYS A 157 -12.43 -13.69 18.09
CA LYS A 157 -13.43 -14.58 18.73
C LYS A 157 -14.01 -14.00 20.02
N ALA A 158 -13.17 -13.32 20.81
CA ALA A 158 -13.60 -12.79 22.10
C ALA A 158 -14.34 -11.45 21.99
N LYS A 159 -13.99 -10.60 21.04
CA LYS A 159 -14.48 -9.22 20.95
C LYS A 159 -15.36 -8.91 19.72
N GLY A 160 -15.35 -9.77 18.71
CA GLY A 160 -15.93 -9.52 17.40
C GLY A 160 -14.92 -8.88 16.43
N GLU A 161 -14.98 -9.26 15.16
CA GLU A 161 -13.97 -8.89 14.15
C GLU A 161 -13.91 -7.39 13.85
N SER A 162 -15.03 -6.69 13.92
CA SER A 162 -15.13 -5.26 13.65
C SER A 162 -14.70 -4.37 14.82
N THR A 163 -14.39 -4.95 15.99
CA THR A 163 -14.03 -4.17 17.18
C THR A 163 -12.59 -3.67 17.09
N PRO A 164 -12.32 -2.36 17.26
CA PRO A 164 -10.97 -1.81 17.37
C PRO A 164 -10.21 -2.46 18.53
N SER A 165 -8.91 -2.69 18.35
CA SER A 165 -8.09 -3.38 19.34
C SER A 165 -6.74 -2.71 19.57
N ASP A 166 -6.68 -1.80 20.55
CA ASP A 166 -5.42 -1.15 20.96
C ASP A 166 -4.37 -2.17 21.37
N ARG A 167 -4.78 -3.31 21.98
CA ARG A 167 -3.85 -4.36 22.37
C ARG A 167 -3.15 -4.99 21.16
N LEU A 168 -3.89 -5.28 20.07
CA LEU A 168 -3.29 -5.82 18.84
C LEU A 168 -2.51 -4.74 18.11
N GLN A 169 -3.03 -3.53 18.06
CA GLN A 169 -2.35 -2.39 17.48
C GLN A 169 -0.99 -2.16 18.15
N ASN A 170 -0.94 -2.14 19.46
CA ASN A 170 0.30 -2.01 20.22
C ASN A 170 1.25 -3.19 20.00
N LEU A 171 0.74 -4.42 19.86
CA LEU A 171 1.58 -5.58 19.54
C LEU A 171 2.31 -5.40 18.20
N VAL A 172 1.66 -4.79 17.21
CA VAL A 172 2.22 -4.57 15.87
C VAL A 172 3.11 -3.32 15.82
N PHE A 173 2.66 -2.20 16.40
CA PHE A 173 3.23 -0.86 16.12
C PHE A 173 4.02 -0.24 17.28
N SER A 174 3.92 -0.75 18.54
CA SER A 174 4.49 -0.08 19.72
C SER A 174 6.01 0.15 19.67
N ASN A 175 6.74 -0.65 18.90
CA ASN A 175 8.20 -0.53 18.78
C ASN A 175 8.67 0.34 17.61
N TYR A 176 7.74 0.93 16.84
CA TYR A 176 8.11 1.61 15.59
C TYR A 176 8.86 2.92 15.84
N ASN A 177 8.59 3.63 16.93
CA ASN A 177 9.37 4.79 17.33
C ASN A 177 10.74 4.49 17.98
N LYS A 178 11.14 3.22 18.12
CA LYS A 178 12.33 2.84 18.90
C LYS A 178 13.63 3.53 18.42
N ARG A 179 13.75 3.85 17.12
CA ARG A 179 14.92 4.54 16.57
C ARG A 179 14.72 6.04 16.39
N VAL A 180 13.52 6.54 16.61
CA VAL A 180 13.26 7.98 16.55
C VAL A 180 13.83 8.64 17.81
N LYS A 181 14.68 9.64 17.63
CA LYS A 181 15.24 10.41 18.75
C LYS A 181 14.16 11.37 19.30
N ASN A 182 13.90 11.29 20.61
CA ASN A 182 12.94 12.15 21.30
C ASN A 182 11.56 12.21 20.62
N PRO A 183 10.86 11.07 20.44
CA PRO A 183 9.57 11.07 19.78
C PRO A 183 8.55 11.88 20.58
N GLN A 184 7.75 12.70 19.89
CA GLN A 184 6.75 13.58 20.48
C GLN A 184 5.33 12.95 20.39
N THR A 185 5.12 12.04 19.43
CA THR A 185 3.86 11.37 19.17
C THR A 185 4.07 9.85 18.99
N PRO A 186 3.02 9.03 19.05
CA PRO A 186 3.12 7.61 18.69
C PRO A 186 3.47 7.36 17.22
N PHE A 187 3.40 8.39 16.36
CA PHE A 187 3.49 8.27 14.90
C PHE A 187 4.74 8.93 14.30
N ASP A 188 5.72 9.35 15.10
CA ASP A 188 6.93 10.01 14.57
C ASP A 188 7.74 9.11 13.61
N TRP A 189 7.56 7.80 13.69
CA TRP A 189 8.16 6.83 12.76
C TRP A 189 7.61 6.94 11.32
N VAL A 190 6.49 7.64 11.14
CA VAL A 190 5.81 7.78 9.84
C VAL A 190 6.62 8.65 8.88
N CYS A 191 7.07 9.83 9.33
CA CYS A 191 7.81 10.78 8.51
C CYS A 191 8.84 11.56 9.34
N SER A 192 9.93 12.02 8.72
CA SER A 192 10.92 12.86 9.39
C SER A 192 10.49 14.32 9.49
N ASP A 193 9.54 14.78 8.67
CA ASP A 193 8.95 16.11 8.74
C ASP A 193 7.90 16.19 9.87
N PRO A 194 8.15 17.00 10.94
CA PRO A 194 7.22 17.15 12.04
C PRO A 194 5.84 17.66 11.62
N LYS A 195 5.77 18.46 10.53
CA LYS A 195 4.50 18.97 10.03
C LYS A 195 3.65 17.84 9.46
N VAL A 196 4.23 16.95 8.66
CA VAL A 196 3.53 15.78 8.12
C VAL A 196 3.00 14.89 9.25
N VAL A 197 3.81 14.66 10.29
CA VAL A 197 3.40 13.90 11.48
C VAL A 197 2.26 14.60 12.22
N SER A 198 2.37 15.93 12.42
CA SER A 198 1.32 16.72 13.10
C SER A 198 0.01 16.69 12.34
N ASP A 199 0.05 16.85 11.02
CA ASP A 199 -1.13 16.77 10.15
C ASP A 199 -1.76 15.35 10.21
N TYR A 200 -0.94 14.30 10.18
CA TYR A 200 -1.38 12.91 10.33
C TYR A 200 -2.09 12.65 11.67
N VAL A 201 -1.53 13.16 12.76
CA VAL A 201 -2.12 13.00 14.13
C VAL A 201 -3.41 13.79 14.29
N ALA A 202 -3.52 14.96 13.65
CA ALA A 202 -4.68 15.81 13.73
C ALA A 202 -5.87 15.34 12.87
N ASP A 203 -5.60 14.49 11.86
CA ASP A 203 -6.61 14.02 10.93
C ASP A 203 -7.35 12.79 11.49
N PRO A 204 -8.70 12.86 11.72
CA PRO A 204 -9.47 11.73 12.24
C PRO A 204 -9.54 10.53 11.28
N LEU A 205 -9.19 10.72 10.00
CA LEU A 205 -9.10 9.65 9.00
C LEU A 205 -7.71 8.98 8.98
N CYS A 206 -6.77 9.47 9.79
CA CYS A 206 -5.42 8.92 9.93
C CYS A 206 -5.16 8.38 11.33
N GLY A 207 -4.27 7.39 11.45
CA GLY A 207 -3.78 6.91 12.74
C GLY A 207 -4.82 6.28 13.66
N PHE A 208 -6.01 5.99 13.19
CA PHE A 208 -7.06 5.36 13.98
C PHE A 208 -6.69 3.93 14.39
N THR A 209 -7.28 3.44 15.48
CA THR A 209 -7.10 2.05 15.92
C THR A 209 -7.86 1.11 14.98
N ALA A 210 -7.12 0.27 14.26
CA ALA A 210 -7.71 -0.73 13.38
C ALA A 210 -8.48 -1.81 14.16
N SER A 211 -9.49 -2.39 13.51
CA SER A 211 -10.21 -3.52 14.06
C SER A 211 -9.31 -4.76 14.21
N CYS A 212 -9.65 -5.63 15.13
CA CYS A 212 -8.91 -6.89 15.28
C CYS A 212 -9.01 -7.76 14.02
N GLY A 213 -10.13 -7.67 13.29
CA GLY A 213 -10.31 -8.33 11.98
C GLY A 213 -9.36 -7.80 10.93
N LEU A 214 -9.24 -6.48 10.77
CA LEU A 214 -8.29 -5.90 9.80
C LEU A 214 -6.85 -6.33 10.08
N LEU A 215 -6.40 -6.23 11.34
CA LEU A 215 -5.04 -6.61 11.72
C LEU A 215 -4.78 -8.11 11.47
N ARG A 216 -5.75 -8.97 11.80
CA ARG A 216 -5.68 -10.41 11.49
C ARG A 216 -5.57 -10.67 9.99
N GLU A 217 -6.43 -10.04 9.21
CA GLU A 217 -6.48 -10.23 7.76
C GLU A 217 -5.22 -9.70 7.06
N MET A 218 -4.67 -8.57 7.53
CA MET A 218 -3.39 -8.06 7.05
C MET A 218 -2.24 -9.06 7.33
N LEU A 219 -2.18 -9.66 8.52
CA LEU A 219 -1.18 -10.70 8.84
C LEU A 219 -1.32 -11.93 7.94
N LYS A 220 -2.56 -12.36 7.64
CA LYS A 220 -2.83 -13.44 6.68
C LYS A 220 -2.38 -13.05 5.26
N GLY A 221 -2.64 -11.81 4.85
CA GLY A 221 -2.16 -11.25 3.58
C GLY A 221 -0.63 -11.29 3.47
N ILE A 222 0.08 -10.87 4.53
CA ILE A 222 1.54 -10.95 4.59
C ILE A 222 2.01 -12.41 4.48
N ALA A 223 1.40 -13.33 5.22
CA ALA A 223 1.73 -14.75 5.13
C ALA A 223 1.50 -15.33 3.72
N TYR A 224 0.46 -14.86 3.02
CA TYR A 224 0.15 -15.25 1.64
C TYR A 224 1.25 -14.82 0.66
N ILE A 225 1.67 -13.54 0.71
CA ILE A 225 2.67 -12.97 -0.21
C ILE A 225 4.11 -13.40 0.10
N GLU A 226 4.35 -14.05 1.21
CA GLU A 226 5.64 -14.61 1.60
C GLU A 226 5.73 -16.13 1.34
N ASN A 227 4.64 -16.74 0.85
CA ASN A 227 4.62 -18.13 0.46
C ASN A 227 5.31 -18.32 -0.91
N PRO A 228 6.37 -19.15 -1.01
CA PRO A 228 7.08 -19.38 -2.28
C PRO A 228 6.19 -19.88 -3.42
N GLN A 229 5.13 -20.64 -3.11
CA GLN A 229 4.19 -21.12 -4.13
C GLN A 229 3.42 -19.96 -4.77
N ASN A 230 3.00 -18.97 -3.96
CA ASN A 230 2.29 -17.79 -4.46
C ASN A 230 3.24 -16.87 -5.24
N LEU A 231 4.47 -16.69 -4.75
CA LEU A 231 5.51 -15.94 -5.46
C LEU A 231 5.85 -16.59 -6.81
N ALA A 232 5.84 -17.92 -6.89
CA ALA A 232 6.08 -18.64 -8.13
C ALA A 232 4.99 -18.38 -9.20
N ALA A 233 3.79 -17.98 -8.81
CA ALA A 233 2.69 -17.68 -9.73
C ALA A 233 2.83 -16.34 -10.46
N MET A 234 3.65 -15.39 -9.95
CA MET A 234 3.80 -14.06 -10.54
C MET A 234 4.33 -14.11 -11.98
N LYS A 235 3.93 -13.13 -12.79
CA LYS A 235 4.44 -12.90 -14.15
C LYS A 235 5.93 -12.57 -14.10
N LYS A 236 6.79 -13.37 -14.76
CA LYS A 236 8.25 -13.34 -14.57
C LYS A 236 8.97 -12.17 -15.23
N ASP A 237 8.39 -11.60 -16.26
CA ASP A 237 8.91 -10.45 -17.02
C ASP A 237 8.39 -9.10 -16.53
N LEU A 238 7.56 -9.08 -15.46
CA LEU A 238 7.04 -7.84 -14.88
C LEU A 238 8.16 -7.07 -14.18
N PRO A 239 8.45 -5.82 -14.57
CA PRO A 239 9.37 -4.96 -13.83
C PRO A 239 8.80 -4.58 -12.46
N VAL A 240 9.61 -4.72 -11.41
CA VAL A 240 9.22 -4.36 -10.04
C VAL A 240 10.29 -3.50 -9.38
N PHE A 241 9.85 -2.38 -8.78
CA PHE A 241 10.71 -1.46 -8.06
C PHE A 241 10.34 -1.40 -6.58
N PHE A 242 11.21 -1.91 -5.72
CA PHE A 242 11.11 -1.79 -4.28
C PHE A 242 11.76 -0.50 -3.81
N ILE A 243 11.02 0.33 -3.08
CA ILE A 243 11.51 1.57 -2.48
C ILE A 243 11.10 1.65 -1.01
N ALA A 244 11.99 2.12 -0.15
CA ALA A 244 11.69 2.31 1.28
C ALA A 244 12.68 3.26 1.95
N GLY A 245 12.32 3.79 3.10
CA GLY A 245 13.22 4.52 3.96
C GLY A 245 14.19 3.59 4.72
N GLY A 246 15.41 4.06 4.94
CA GLY A 246 16.41 3.35 5.75
C GLY A 246 16.09 3.32 7.24
N ASP A 247 15.27 4.26 7.70
CA ASP A 247 14.78 4.34 9.08
C ASP A 247 13.32 3.86 9.22
N ASP A 248 12.77 3.21 8.18
CA ASP A 248 11.43 2.62 8.22
C ASP A 248 11.39 1.32 9.05
N PRO A 249 10.67 1.30 10.20
CA PRO A 249 10.54 0.11 11.04
C PRO A 249 9.72 -1.01 10.39
N VAL A 250 8.77 -0.70 9.48
CA VAL A 250 7.93 -1.70 8.76
C VAL A 250 8.82 -2.59 7.91
N GLY A 251 9.77 -1.98 7.21
CA GLY A 251 10.79 -2.67 6.42
C GLY A 251 11.95 -3.20 7.25
N SER A 252 11.84 -3.23 8.59
CA SER A 252 12.94 -3.60 9.49
C SER A 252 14.23 -2.85 9.15
N TYR A 253 14.08 -1.55 8.91
CA TYR A 253 15.20 -0.65 8.57
C TYR A 253 15.94 -1.09 7.30
N GLY A 254 15.18 -1.43 6.27
CA GLY A 254 15.65 -1.88 4.98
C GLY A 254 15.96 -3.38 4.89
N LYS A 255 16.08 -4.11 5.99
CA LYS A 255 16.36 -5.57 5.97
C LYS A 255 15.19 -6.35 5.34
N GLY A 256 13.96 -6.11 5.81
CA GLY A 256 12.76 -6.80 5.32
C GLY A 256 12.48 -6.47 3.85
N VAL A 257 12.78 -5.23 3.41
CA VAL A 257 12.65 -4.84 2.00
C VAL A 257 13.61 -5.63 1.12
N ARG A 258 14.88 -5.78 1.55
CA ARG A 258 15.88 -6.61 0.82
C ARG A 258 15.48 -8.08 0.79
N GLN A 259 14.89 -8.61 1.87
CA GLN A 259 14.37 -9.99 1.89
C GLN A 259 13.20 -10.16 0.91
N ALA A 260 12.26 -9.20 0.85
CA ALA A 260 11.18 -9.21 -0.13
C ALA A 260 11.73 -9.15 -1.58
N THR A 261 12.71 -8.27 -1.83
CA THR A 261 13.39 -8.16 -3.12
C THR A 261 14.05 -9.49 -3.51
N GLN A 262 14.81 -10.10 -2.59
CA GLN A 262 15.47 -11.37 -2.81
C GLN A 262 14.46 -12.49 -3.12
N ALA A 263 13.33 -12.55 -2.38
CA ALA A 263 12.29 -13.55 -2.62
C ALA A 263 11.67 -13.43 -4.02
N PHE A 264 11.55 -12.23 -4.57
CA PHE A 264 11.11 -12.01 -5.95
C PHE A 264 12.15 -12.49 -6.96
N GLN A 265 13.43 -12.23 -6.71
CA GLN A 265 14.52 -12.75 -7.54
C GLN A 265 14.61 -14.29 -7.50
N GLU A 266 14.47 -14.89 -6.32
CA GLU A 266 14.41 -16.35 -6.13
C GLU A 266 13.18 -16.99 -6.80
N ALA A 267 12.08 -16.23 -6.94
CA ALA A 267 10.91 -16.62 -7.71
C ALA A 267 11.12 -16.45 -9.24
N ASN A 268 12.34 -16.18 -9.69
CA ASN A 268 12.74 -15.97 -11.09
C ASN A 268 12.07 -14.75 -11.77
N MET A 269 11.79 -13.68 -11.01
CA MET A 269 11.42 -12.40 -11.59
C MET A 269 12.65 -11.78 -12.28
N ALA A 270 12.54 -11.45 -13.56
CA ALA A 270 13.68 -11.05 -14.40
C ALA A 270 14.16 -9.61 -14.13
N ASP A 271 13.27 -8.73 -13.69
CA ASP A 271 13.53 -7.29 -13.52
C ASP A 271 13.05 -6.79 -12.15
N VAL A 272 13.93 -6.90 -11.15
CA VAL A 272 13.65 -6.47 -9.78
C VAL A 272 14.72 -5.47 -9.33
N THR A 273 14.30 -4.23 -9.12
CA THR A 273 15.13 -3.12 -8.62
C THR A 273 14.79 -2.82 -7.16
N CYS A 274 15.79 -2.43 -6.36
CA CYS A 274 15.58 -2.01 -4.96
C CYS A 274 16.41 -0.76 -4.67
N LYS A 275 15.77 0.30 -4.14
CA LYS A 275 16.44 1.49 -3.61
C LYS A 275 15.96 1.78 -2.19
N ILE A 276 16.92 1.93 -1.27
CA ILE A 276 16.67 2.34 0.12
C ILE A 276 17.20 3.76 0.28
N TYR A 277 16.31 4.69 0.68
CA TYR A 277 16.66 6.09 0.91
C TYR A 277 17.18 6.26 2.35
N PRO A 278 18.46 6.61 2.52
CA PRO A 278 19.03 6.81 3.86
C PRO A 278 18.23 7.85 4.66
N MET A 279 18.04 7.60 5.96
CA MET A 279 17.28 8.45 6.90
C MET A 279 15.80 8.69 6.56
N GLY A 280 15.29 8.24 5.42
CA GLY A 280 13.86 8.25 5.14
C GLY A 280 13.13 7.32 6.11
N ARG A 281 11.98 7.76 6.65
CA ARG A 281 11.09 6.96 7.48
C ARG A 281 10.06 6.23 6.62
N HIS A 282 8.92 5.89 7.18
CA HIS A 282 7.95 5.02 6.52
C HIS A 282 7.28 5.66 5.28
N GLU A 283 6.80 6.89 5.42
CA GLU A 283 6.15 7.63 4.34
C GLU A 283 7.18 8.38 3.49
N ILE A 284 8.04 7.66 2.78
CA ILE A 284 9.07 8.28 1.94
C ILE A 284 8.50 9.23 0.87
N LEU A 285 7.26 9.01 0.45
CA LEU A 285 6.54 9.86 -0.50
C LEU A 285 6.13 11.22 0.11
N ASN A 286 6.26 11.39 1.43
CA ASN A 286 5.97 12.62 2.17
C ASN A 286 7.22 13.21 2.86
N GLU A 287 8.38 12.58 2.71
CA GLU A 287 9.65 13.07 3.28
C GLU A 287 10.07 14.42 2.67
N PRO A 288 10.91 15.22 3.35
CA PRO A 288 11.40 16.48 2.81
C PRO A 288 12.08 16.38 1.43
N ASN A 289 12.69 15.22 1.12
CA ASN A 289 13.30 14.94 -0.17
C ASN A 289 12.37 14.17 -1.13
N LYS A 290 11.06 14.18 -0.93
CA LYS A 290 10.08 13.45 -1.75
C LYS A 290 10.21 13.67 -3.26
N LEU A 291 10.63 14.88 -3.68
CA LEU A 291 10.83 15.15 -5.12
C LEU A 291 11.95 14.31 -5.75
N GLU A 292 13.00 13.97 -4.98
CA GLU A 292 14.01 12.99 -5.43
C GLU A 292 13.35 11.63 -5.69
N ILE A 293 12.49 11.21 -4.76
CA ILE A 293 11.80 9.92 -4.82
C ILE A 293 10.82 9.86 -6.00
N TYR A 294 10.05 10.95 -6.21
CA TYR A 294 9.15 11.07 -7.36
C TYR A 294 9.92 11.02 -8.69
N ASN A 295 11.05 11.74 -8.79
CA ASN A 295 11.93 11.70 -9.95
C ASN A 295 12.47 10.30 -10.23
N ASP A 296 12.90 9.56 -9.18
CA ASP A 296 13.39 8.20 -9.31
C ASP A 296 12.31 7.24 -9.82
N ILE A 297 11.09 7.34 -9.27
CA ILE A 297 9.94 6.56 -9.75
C ILE A 297 9.67 6.86 -11.22
N ALA A 298 9.57 8.14 -11.58
CA ALA A 298 9.28 8.57 -12.95
C ALA A 298 10.38 8.14 -13.93
N ALA A 299 11.66 8.30 -13.56
CA ALA A 299 12.80 7.90 -14.37
C ALA A 299 12.83 6.39 -14.59
N TRP A 300 12.56 5.60 -13.52
CA TRP A 300 12.49 4.15 -13.61
C TRP A 300 11.31 3.72 -14.50
N LEU A 301 10.12 4.27 -14.33
CA LEU A 301 8.96 3.97 -15.17
C LEU A 301 9.23 4.29 -16.64
N LYS A 302 9.85 5.45 -16.93
CA LYS A 302 10.21 5.85 -18.30
C LYS A 302 11.14 4.84 -19.00
N GLN A 303 11.97 4.14 -18.23
CA GLN A 303 12.88 3.10 -18.76
C GLN A 303 12.17 1.74 -18.97
N LYS A 304 11.12 1.46 -18.18
CA LYS A 304 10.48 0.14 -18.14
C LYS A 304 9.20 0.04 -18.95
N LEU A 305 8.50 1.16 -19.13
CA LEU A 305 7.26 1.16 -19.91
C LEU A 305 7.56 1.19 -21.40
N PRO A 306 6.73 0.53 -22.22
CA PRO A 306 6.82 0.62 -23.68
C PRO A 306 6.67 2.09 -24.13
N LYS A 307 7.37 2.43 -25.23
CA LYS A 307 7.33 3.77 -25.81
C LYS A 307 6.10 3.93 -26.70
#